data_ecc22383fe833eca3ba42076de762b0b
#
_entry.id   ecc22383fe833eca3ba42076de762b0b
#
_cell.length_a   1.000
_cell.length_b   1.000
_cell.length_c   1.000
_cell.angle_alpha   90.00
_cell.angle_beta   90.00
_cell.angle_gamma   90.00
#
_symmetry.space_group_name_H-M   'P 1'
#
loop_
_entity.id
_entity.type
_entity.pdbx_description
1 polymer ?
#
loop_
_entity_poly.entity_id
_entity_poly.type
_entity_poly.pdbx_seq_one_letter_code
_entity_poly.pdbx_strand_id
1 'polypeptide(L)'
;LFRSVCGRVGRNVARTVLRLADEGTAMRFVDDQRGHPTIARDLAGALIRLAEDRATGIWHVTNQGAVSWFEFAREVVRAGGGDPAIVSPIPTSELDPPRPARRPANSVLDSERYAPQQLLPDFRDSLPDLVLALRAGN
;
A
#
# COMPACT_ATOMS: atom_id res chain seq x y z
N LEU A 1 -11.68 -1.77 -5.99
CA LEU A 1 -10.49 -2.49 -6.45
C LEU A 1 -9.28 -1.93 -5.74
N PHE A 2 -8.84 -2.56 -4.65
CA PHE A 2 -7.64 -2.14 -3.95
C PHE A 2 -6.43 -2.60 -4.78
N ARG A 3 -5.75 -1.63 -5.38
CA ARG A 3 -4.45 -1.87 -5.97
C ARG A 3 -3.41 -1.59 -4.90
N SER A 4 -2.49 -2.51 -4.68
CA SER A 4 -1.40 -2.36 -3.71
C SER A 4 -0.41 -1.25 -4.09
N VAL A 5 -0.44 -0.79 -5.35
CA VAL A 5 0.37 0.33 -5.81
C VAL A 5 -0.35 1.66 -5.53
N CYS A 6 0.29 2.51 -4.74
CA CYS A 6 -0.20 3.82 -4.34
C CYS A 6 0.65 4.93 -4.96
N GLY A 7 0.02 5.86 -5.66
CA GLY A 7 0.68 6.99 -6.30
C GLY A 7 -0.06 8.31 -6.13
N ARG A 8 0.60 9.39 -6.53
CA ARG A 8 0.05 10.76 -6.45
C ARG A 8 -1.20 10.94 -7.33
N VAL A 9 -1.27 10.24 -8.45
CA VAL A 9 -2.33 10.40 -9.45
C VAL A 9 -3.25 9.17 -9.44
N GLY A 10 -4.52 9.38 -9.73
CA GLY A 10 -5.51 8.32 -9.85
C GLY A 10 -6.09 7.87 -8.50
N ARG A 11 -7.01 6.90 -8.60
CA ARG A 11 -7.71 6.34 -7.43
C ARG A 11 -6.87 5.24 -6.78
N ASN A 12 -6.57 5.40 -5.50
CA ASN A 12 -5.89 4.39 -4.69
C ASN A 12 -6.39 4.41 -3.24
N VAL A 13 -6.04 3.39 -2.48
CA VAL A 13 -6.51 3.21 -1.11
C VAL A 13 -6.00 4.33 -0.18
N ALA A 14 -4.75 4.77 -0.31
CA ALA A 14 -4.20 5.82 0.54
C ALA A 14 -4.98 7.15 0.41
N ARG A 15 -5.32 7.56 -0.83
CA ARG A 15 -6.16 8.74 -1.06
C ARG A 15 -7.54 8.58 -0.42
N THR A 16 -8.15 7.42 -0.53
CA THR A 16 -9.48 7.16 0.06
C THR A 16 -9.42 7.23 1.59
N VAL A 17 -8.40 6.61 2.19
CA VAL A 17 -8.21 6.62 3.65
C VAL A 17 -7.98 8.04 4.16
N LEU A 18 -7.12 8.82 3.51
CA LEU A 18 -6.86 10.22 3.89
C LEU A 18 -8.14 11.07 3.85
N ARG A 19 -8.90 10.98 2.76
CA ARG A 19 -10.15 11.72 2.64
C ARG A 19 -11.13 11.38 3.77
N LEU A 20 -11.33 10.09 4.06
CA LEU A 20 -12.22 9.65 5.13
C LEU A 20 -11.70 10.06 6.51
N ALA A 21 -10.39 10.08 6.71
CA ALA A 21 -9.78 10.54 7.95
C ALA A 21 -9.99 12.05 8.15
N ASP A 22 -9.82 12.85 7.10
CA ASP A 22 -10.07 14.30 7.13
C ASP A 22 -11.56 14.63 7.38
N GLU A 23 -12.49 13.75 6.96
CA GLU A 23 -13.92 13.82 7.25
C GLU A 23 -14.29 13.31 8.66
N GLY A 24 -13.32 12.79 9.44
CA GLY A 24 -13.57 12.18 10.75
C GLY A 24 -14.39 10.88 10.68
N THR A 25 -14.45 10.25 9.50
CA THR A 25 -15.26 9.06 9.28
C THR A 25 -14.57 7.79 9.80
N ALA A 26 -15.25 7.06 10.70
CA ALA A 26 -14.77 5.76 11.15
C ALA A 26 -14.68 4.76 9.99
N MET A 27 -13.62 3.97 9.95
CA MET A 27 -13.32 3.04 8.86
C MET A 27 -13.15 1.63 9.38
N ARG A 28 -13.53 0.64 8.55
CA ARG A 28 -13.29 -0.78 8.82
C ARG A 28 -12.46 -1.38 7.69
N PHE A 29 -11.35 -2.03 8.01
CA PHE A 29 -10.46 -2.67 7.03
C PHE A 29 -10.15 -4.11 7.43
N VAL A 30 -9.98 -4.98 6.42
CA VAL A 30 -9.66 -6.39 6.66
C VAL A 30 -8.25 -6.55 7.24
N ASP A 31 -8.14 -7.40 8.26
CA ASP A 31 -6.88 -7.68 8.96
C ASP A 31 -6.30 -9.07 8.65
N ASP A 32 -7.08 -9.91 7.99
CA ASP A 32 -6.73 -11.28 7.59
C ASP A 32 -6.23 -11.40 6.14
N GLN A 33 -5.87 -10.27 5.49
CA GLN A 33 -5.28 -10.24 4.15
C GLN A 33 -4.00 -9.41 4.19
N ARG A 34 -2.85 -10.07 4.05
CA ARG A 34 -1.52 -9.44 4.10
C ARG A 34 -0.90 -9.30 2.71
N GLY A 35 -0.11 -8.27 2.52
CA GLY A 35 0.61 -8.00 1.29
C GLY A 35 1.60 -6.84 1.46
N HIS A 36 2.20 -6.42 0.34
CA HIS A 36 3.11 -5.28 0.30
C HIS A 36 2.43 -4.06 -0.30
N PRO A 37 2.15 -2.99 0.48
CA PRO A 37 1.87 -1.69 -0.10
C PRO A 37 3.08 -1.23 -0.91
N THR A 38 2.86 -0.76 -2.14
CA THR A 38 3.96 -0.37 -3.03
C THR A 38 3.76 1.08 -3.48
N ILE A 39 4.75 1.92 -3.25
CA ILE A 39 4.72 3.33 -3.61
C ILE A 39 5.16 3.47 -5.08
N ALA A 40 4.32 4.09 -5.89
CA ALA A 40 4.53 4.18 -7.35
C ALA A 40 5.87 4.83 -7.73
N ARG A 41 6.34 5.82 -6.96
CA ARG A 41 7.65 6.47 -7.18
C ARG A 41 8.80 5.46 -7.01
N ASP A 42 8.77 4.67 -5.95
CA ASP A 42 9.82 3.69 -5.66
C ASP A 42 9.81 2.58 -6.71
N LEU A 43 8.63 2.10 -7.06
CA LEU A 43 8.44 1.11 -8.14
C LEU A 43 8.98 1.64 -9.47
N ALA A 44 8.66 2.88 -9.85
CA ALA A 44 9.12 3.49 -11.10
C ALA A 44 10.65 3.54 -11.17
N GLY A 45 11.32 3.93 -10.09
CA GLY A 45 12.79 3.93 -10.02
C GLY A 45 13.39 2.53 -10.21
N ALA A 46 12.78 1.50 -9.64
CA ALA A 46 13.24 0.13 -9.83
C ALA A 46 13.01 -0.37 -11.27
N LEU A 47 11.87 -0.05 -11.87
CA LEU A 47 11.57 -0.43 -13.26
C LEU A 47 12.53 0.23 -14.25
N ILE A 48 12.92 1.50 -14.03
CA ILE A 48 13.92 2.18 -14.87
C ILE A 48 15.26 1.46 -14.77
N ARG A 49 15.74 1.13 -13.57
CA ARG A 49 17.00 0.37 -13.39
C ARG A 49 16.95 -0.99 -14.08
N LEU A 50 15.86 -1.75 -13.92
CA LEU A 50 15.72 -3.04 -14.60
C LEU A 50 15.76 -2.91 -16.13
N ALA A 51 15.19 -1.82 -16.67
CA ALA A 51 15.23 -1.55 -18.11
C ALA A 51 16.66 -1.18 -18.58
N GLU A 52 17.37 -0.34 -17.84
CA GLU A 52 18.77 0.05 -18.10
C GLU A 52 19.70 -1.16 -18.06
N ASP A 53 19.49 -2.06 -17.08
CA ASP A 53 20.22 -3.32 -16.92
C ASP A 53 19.82 -4.38 -17.95
N ARG A 54 18.83 -4.11 -18.81
CA ARG A 54 18.25 -5.06 -19.78
C ARG A 54 17.83 -6.37 -19.10
N ALA A 55 17.30 -6.27 -17.89
CA ALA A 55 16.87 -7.41 -17.10
C ALA A 55 15.76 -8.19 -17.79
N THR A 56 15.86 -9.52 -17.84
CA THR A 56 14.90 -10.40 -18.49
C THR A 56 14.24 -11.35 -17.49
N GLY A 57 13.11 -11.93 -17.89
CA GLY A 57 12.34 -12.85 -17.05
C GLY A 57 11.43 -12.12 -16.06
N ILE A 58 10.97 -12.84 -15.01
CA ILE A 58 10.03 -12.34 -14.03
C ILE A 58 10.80 -11.75 -12.84
N TRP A 59 10.42 -10.54 -12.43
CA TRP A 59 10.94 -9.84 -11.27
C TRP A 59 9.80 -9.41 -10.37
N HIS A 60 9.86 -9.79 -9.10
CA HIS A 60 8.93 -9.30 -8.08
C HIS A 60 9.49 -8.01 -7.48
N VAL A 61 8.78 -6.91 -7.66
CA VAL A 61 9.23 -5.57 -7.21
C VAL A 61 8.15 -4.96 -6.33
N THR A 62 8.43 -4.89 -5.04
CA THR A 62 7.53 -4.30 -4.04
C THR A 62 8.34 -3.54 -3.00
N ASN A 63 7.75 -2.52 -2.36
CA ASN A 63 8.32 -2.01 -1.12
C ASN A 63 8.33 -3.10 -0.07
N GLN A 64 9.24 -2.99 0.90
CA GLN A 64 9.29 -3.88 2.05
C GLN A 64 8.21 -3.50 3.08
N GLY A 65 8.04 -4.33 4.12
CA GLY A 65 7.06 -4.09 5.17
C GLY A 65 5.69 -4.71 4.85
N ALA A 66 5.59 -6.05 4.94
CA ALA A 66 4.32 -6.76 4.77
C ALA A 66 3.33 -6.40 5.89
N VAL A 67 2.13 -5.97 5.53
CA VAL A 67 1.06 -5.55 6.45
C VAL A 67 -0.31 -6.02 5.97
N SER A 68 -1.29 -6.04 6.88
CA SER A 68 -2.69 -6.16 6.51
C SER A 68 -3.23 -4.83 5.96
N TRP A 69 -4.43 -4.86 5.34
CA TRP A 69 -5.09 -3.63 4.91
C TRP A 69 -5.47 -2.74 6.09
N PHE A 70 -5.83 -3.34 7.23
CA PHE A 70 -6.08 -2.62 8.47
C PHE A 70 -4.83 -1.88 8.96
N GLU A 71 -3.69 -2.60 9.06
CA GLU A 71 -2.42 -2.00 9.46
C GLU A 71 -2.01 -0.87 8.50
N PHE A 72 -2.12 -1.10 7.18
CA PHE A 72 -1.79 -0.09 6.17
C PHE A 72 -2.66 1.17 6.31
N ALA A 73 -3.98 1.02 6.50
CA ALA A 73 -4.88 2.16 6.67
C ALA A 73 -4.51 2.98 7.91
N ARG A 74 -4.15 2.34 9.01
CA ARG A 74 -3.67 3.02 10.24
C ARG A 74 -2.38 3.81 9.99
N GLU A 75 -1.43 3.25 9.24
CA GLU A 75 -0.20 3.95 8.88
C GLU A 75 -0.48 5.19 8.01
N VAL A 76 -1.41 5.08 7.05
CA VAL A 76 -1.82 6.22 6.21
C VAL A 76 -2.44 7.33 7.07
N VAL A 77 -3.35 6.99 8.00
CA VAL A 77 -3.98 7.97 8.92
C VAL A 77 -2.91 8.65 9.79
N ARG A 78 -1.98 7.85 10.37
CA ARG A 78 -0.89 8.37 11.18
C ARG A 78 0.02 9.32 10.39
N ALA A 79 0.43 8.93 9.18
CA ALA A 79 1.25 9.76 8.29
C ALA A 79 0.52 11.06 7.88
N GLY A 80 -0.82 11.03 7.82
CA GLY A 80 -1.67 12.19 7.62
C GLY A 80 -1.86 13.09 8.85
N GLY A 81 -1.31 12.73 10.01
CA GLY A 81 -1.46 13.47 11.26
C GLY A 81 -2.81 13.23 11.97
N GLY A 82 -3.58 12.22 11.54
CA GLY A 82 -4.86 11.85 12.16
C GLY A 82 -4.69 10.79 13.27
N ASP A 83 -5.80 10.52 13.98
CA ASP A 83 -5.84 9.46 14.99
C ASP A 83 -6.13 8.09 14.34
N PRO A 84 -5.18 7.14 14.37
CA PRO A 84 -5.40 5.81 13.80
C PRO A 84 -6.46 4.97 14.54
N ALA A 85 -6.98 5.41 15.67
CA ALA A 85 -8.07 4.74 16.38
C ALA A 85 -9.40 4.76 15.60
N ILE A 86 -9.56 5.65 14.62
CA ILE A 86 -10.74 5.68 13.73
C ILE A 86 -10.78 4.48 12.76
N VAL A 87 -9.72 3.69 12.68
CA VAL A 87 -9.65 2.49 11.84
C VAL A 87 -9.78 1.24 12.71
N SER A 88 -10.78 0.41 12.42
CA SER A 88 -11.04 -0.86 13.12
C SER A 88 -10.79 -2.06 12.23
N PRO A 89 -10.29 -3.18 12.78
CA PRO A 89 -10.10 -4.41 12.01
C PRO A 89 -11.42 -5.14 11.80
N ILE A 90 -11.53 -5.86 10.69
CA ILE A 90 -12.58 -6.84 10.43
C ILE A 90 -12.00 -8.06 9.73
N PRO A 91 -12.55 -9.27 9.92
CA PRO A 91 -12.23 -10.40 9.09
C PRO A 91 -12.88 -10.26 7.70
N THR A 92 -12.30 -10.92 6.68
CA THR A 92 -12.85 -10.93 5.31
C THR A 92 -14.30 -11.40 5.26
N SER A 93 -14.72 -12.29 6.16
CA SER A 93 -16.09 -12.81 6.25
C SER A 93 -17.14 -11.75 6.62
N GLU A 94 -16.73 -10.64 7.20
CA GLU A 94 -17.63 -9.53 7.58
C GLU A 94 -17.67 -8.40 6.53
N LEU A 95 -17.06 -8.59 5.36
CA LEU A 95 -17.17 -7.60 4.28
C LEU A 95 -18.60 -7.55 3.73
N ASP A 96 -19.18 -6.35 3.73
CA ASP A 96 -20.48 -6.07 3.15
C ASP A 96 -20.37 -4.90 2.14
N PRO A 97 -20.73 -5.08 0.88
CA PRO A 97 -21.09 -6.36 0.23
C PRO A 97 -19.88 -7.32 0.13
N PRO A 98 -20.12 -8.64 0.13
CA PRO A 98 -19.03 -9.61 -0.03
C PRO A 98 -18.38 -9.47 -1.40
N ARG A 99 -17.08 -9.71 -1.46
CA ARG A 99 -16.34 -9.60 -2.73
C ARG A 99 -16.67 -10.77 -3.66
N PRO A 100 -16.90 -10.50 -4.97
CA PRO A 100 -17.18 -11.56 -5.95
C PRO A 100 -16.01 -12.55 -6.10
N ALA A 101 -14.77 -12.09 -5.90
CA ALA A 101 -13.57 -12.92 -6.00
C ALA A 101 -12.90 -13.08 -4.63
N ARG A 102 -12.63 -14.33 -4.25
CA ARG A 102 -11.88 -14.64 -3.05
C ARG A 102 -10.45 -14.08 -3.17
N ARG A 103 -9.97 -13.43 -2.11
CA ARG A 103 -8.60 -12.92 -2.01
C ARG A 103 -7.77 -13.87 -1.15
N PRO A 104 -6.49 -14.11 -1.49
CA PRO A 104 -5.61 -14.89 -0.63
C PRO A 104 -5.38 -14.16 0.71
N ALA A 105 -5.24 -14.93 1.77
CA ALA A 105 -4.87 -14.38 3.08
C ALA A 105 -3.43 -13.82 3.06
N ASN A 106 -2.55 -14.43 2.27
CA ASN A 106 -1.17 -13.98 2.10
C ASN A 106 -0.87 -13.72 0.62
N SER A 107 -0.54 -12.47 0.29
CA SER A 107 -0.10 -12.01 -1.02
C SER A 107 1.29 -11.38 -0.95
N VAL A 108 2.05 -11.71 0.09
CA VAL A 108 3.44 -11.24 0.26
C VAL A 108 4.30 -11.86 -0.85
N LEU A 109 5.08 -11.02 -1.52
CA LEU A 109 6.03 -11.45 -2.55
C LEU A 109 7.45 -11.34 -2.01
N ASP A 110 8.26 -12.33 -2.29
CA ASP A 110 9.69 -12.27 -2.07
C ASP A 110 10.40 -11.83 -3.35
N SER A 111 11.48 -11.05 -3.19
CA SER A 111 12.28 -10.47 -4.27
C SER A 111 13.63 -11.19 -4.39
N GLU A 112 13.61 -12.49 -4.55
CA GLU A 112 14.80 -13.37 -4.55
C GLU A 112 15.88 -12.98 -5.56
N ARG A 113 15.50 -12.32 -6.66
CA ARG A 113 16.43 -11.90 -7.72
C ARG A 113 17.14 -10.59 -7.42
N TYR A 114 16.74 -9.84 -6.40
CA TYR A 114 17.42 -8.65 -5.95
C TYR A 114 18.46 -8.96 -4.89
N ALA A 115 19.64 -8.37 -5.00
CA ALA A 115 20.53 -8.29 -3.86
C ALA A 115 19.88 -7.43 -2.75
N PRO A 116 20.16 -7.69 -1.47
CA PRO A 116 19.53 -6.93 -0.36
C PRO A 116 19.61 -5.40 -0.52
N GLN A 117 20.69 -4.89 -1.09
CA GLN A 117 20.92 -3.46 -1.32
C GLN A 117 20.07 -2.86 -2.46
N GLN A 118 19.46 -3.71 -3.28
CA GLN A 118 18.61 -3.34 -4.41
C GLN A 118 17.12 -3.39 -4.08
N LEU A 119 16.75 -3.96 -2.92
CA LEU A 119 15.38 -3.99 -2.47
C LEU A 119 14.83 -2.56 -2.32
N LEU A 120 13.54 -2.38 -2.59
CA LEU A 120 12.89 -1.11 -2.30
C LEU A 120 12.85 -0.88 -0.78
N PRO A 121 12.80 0.37 -0.31
CA PRO A 121 12.70 0.68 1.11
C PRO A 121 11.40 0.11 1.72
N ASP A 122 11.28 0.11 3.03
CA ASP A 122 9.99 -0.11 3.68
C ASP A 122 9.00 0.96 3.20
N PHE A 123 7.76 0.57 2.96
CA PHE A 123 6.76 1.52 2.46
C PHE A 123 6.54 2.68 3.43
N ARG A 124 6.80 2.50 4.73
CA ARG A 124 6.65 3.52 5.76
C ARG A 124 7.63 4.67 5.58
N ASP A 125 8.82 4.39 5.00
CA ASP A 125 9.83 5.42 4.72
C ASP A 125 9.36 6.36 3.59
N SER A 126 8.63 5.84 2.61
CA SER A 126 8.13 6.61 1.47
C SER A 126 6.69 7.13 1.65
N LEU A 127 5.97 6.64 2.65
CA LEU A 127 4.56 6.99 2.88
C LEU A 127 4.35 8.47 3.23
N PRO A 128 5.19 9.14 4.05
CA PRO A 128 5.02 10.56 4.34
C PRO A 128 5.05 11.44 3.09
N ASP A 129 5.99 11.19 2.17
CA ASP A 129 6.10 11.91 0.91
C ASP A 129 4.88 11.71 0.02
N LEU A 130 4.36 10.45 -0.02
CA LEU A 130 3.13 10.17 -0.75
C LEU A 130 1.95 10.95 -0.18
N VAL A 131 1.79 10.95 1.15
CA VAL A 131 0.71 11.67 1.84
C VAL A 131 0.79 13.18 1.56
N LEU A 132 1.98 13.76 1.64
CA LEU A 132 2.20 15.16 1.30
C LEU A 132 1.79 15.46 -0.15
N ALA A 133 2.19 14.62 -1.09
CA ALA A 133 1.87 14.78 -2.51
C ALA A 133 0.36 14.58 -2.80
N LEU A 134 -0.33 13.72 -2.04
CA LEU A 134 -1.78 13.52 -2.14
C LEU A 134 -2.56 14.75 -1.66
N ARG A 135 -2.08 15.43 -0.62
CA ARG A 135 -2.68 16.66 -0.08
C ARG A 135 -2.42 17.87 -0.96
N ALA A 136 -1.23 17.98 -1.56
CA ALA A 136 -0.89 19.08 -2.46
C ALA A 136 -1.63 19.07 -3.80
N GLY A 137 -2.20 17.94 -4.19
CA GLY A 137 -2.91 17.74 -5.46
C GLY A 137 -4.44 17.79 -5.37
N ASN A 138 -4.97 18.30 -4.26
CA ASN A 138 -6.40 18.56 -4.05
C ASN A 138 -6.74 20.03 -4.29
#